data_b1b372ccfaab90a448aad9bfc5fabfe9
#
_entry.id   b1b372ccfaab90a448aad9bfc5fabfe9
#
_cell.length_a   1.000
_cell.length_b   1.000
_cell.length_c   1.000
_cell.angle_alpha   90.00
_cell.angle_beta   90.00
_cell.angle_gamma   90.00
#
_symmetry.space_group_name_H-M   'P 1'
#
loop_
_entity.id
_entity.type
_entity.pdbx_description
1 polymer ?
#
loop_
_entity_poly.entity_id
_entity_poly.type
_entity_poly.pdbx_seq_one_letter_code
_entity_poly.pdbx_strand_id
1 'polypeptide(L)'
;MKLKRKKLIITVVVITIVIISGCLLLTNKGNNEIIGFWTIDGYTNYEFLKNNKGNLVLPHKKIEFTYKIKDNTICIDFKDENAIDKCYEYKFDNKKLVIKDSSNNVFTLTKE
;
A
#
# COMPACT_ATOMS: atom_id res chain seq x y z
N MET A 1 -12.72 -3.43 40.66
CA MET A 1 -12.32 -2.84 40.32
C MET A 1 -11.98 -2.70 40.12
N LYS A 2 -12.00 -3.07 40.30
CA LYS A 2 -11.59 -2.51 40.03
C LYS A 2 -11.12 -2.80 39.50
N LEU A 3 -11.29 -3.53 39.52
CA LEU A 3 -10.69 -3.28 38.93
C LEU A 3 -10.83 -3.46 38.44
N LYS A 4 -11.29 -3.63 38.63
CA LYS A 4 -11.30 -3.26 38.04
C LYS A 4 -11.21 -2.74 37.65
N ARG A 5 -11.48 -2.64 38.00
CA ARG A 5 -11.06 -1.79 37.25
C ARG A 5 -10.02 -1.70 37.10
N LYS A 6 -9.94 -2.00 37.92
CA LYS A 6 -8.82 -1.89 37.60
C LYS A 6 -8.37 -2.85 36.75
N LYS A 7 -9.03 -3.77 36.81
CA LYS A 7 -8.80 -4.57 35.85
C LYS A 7 -9.13 -4.15 34.53
N LEU A 8 -10.07 -3.55 34.41
CA LEU A 8 -10.24 -2.91 33.19
C LEU A 8 -9.06 -2.12 32.81
N ILE A 9 -8.53 -1.46 33.76
CA ILE A 9 -7.34 -0.72 33.49
C ILE A 9 -6.22 -1.60 33.13
N ILE A 10 -6.13 -2.73 33.75
CA ILE A 10 -5.12 -3.66 33.36
C ILE A 10 -5.36 -4.15 32.00
N THR A 11 -6.61 -4.41 31.69
CA THR A 11 -6.94 -4.77 30.36
C THR A 11 -6.52 -3.68 29.41
N VAL A 12 -6.76 -2.47 29.81
CA VAL A 12 -6.35 -1.36 29.00
C VAL A 12 -4.85 -1.33 28.85
N VAL A 13 -4.13 -1.56 29.92
CA VAL A 13 -2.69 -1.55 29.84
C VAL A 13 -2.19 -2.68 28.96
N VAL A 14 -2.71 -3.84 29.15
CA VAL A 14 -2.32 -4.95 28.33
C VAL A 14 -2.70 -4.69 26.89
N ILE A 15 -3.85 -4.18 26.70
CA ILE A 15 -4.29 -3.84 25.37
C ILE A 15 -3.40 -2.76 24.79
N THR A 16 -2.97 -1.84 25.62
CA THR A 16 -2.09 -0.80 25.16
C THR A 16 -0.80 -1.38 24.62
N ILE A 17 -0.25 -2.32 25.31
CA ILE A 17 0.97 -2.96 24.86
C ILE A 17 0.71 -3.68 23.55
N VAL A 18 -0.38 -4.37 23.48
CA VAL A 18 -0.74 -5.07 22.25
C VAL A 18 -0.99 -4.07 21.14
N ILE A 19 -1.58 -2.94 21.48
CA ILE A 19 -1.83 -1.92 20.48
C ILE A 19 -0.55 -1.38 19.89
N ILE A 20 0.46 -1.18 20.70
CA ILE A 20 1.73 -0.73 20.19
C ILE A 20 2.25 -1.70 19.16
N SER A 21 2.22 -2.96 19.46
CA SER A 21 2.61 -3.96 18.49
C SER A 21 1.66 -3.96 17.30
N GLY A 22 0.39 -3.76 17.58
CA GLY A 22 -0.60 -3.72 16.53
C GLY A 22 -0.40 -2.60 15.54
N CYS A 23 0.03 -1.46 16.01
CA CYS A 23 0.29 -0.36 15.11
C CYS A 23 1.40 -0.69 14.12
N LEU A 24 2.44 -1.33 14.60
CA LEU A 24 3.50 -1.76 13.70
C LEU A 24 2.99 -2.78 12.70
N LEU A 25 2.17 -3.69 13.17
CA LEU A 25 1.59 -4.68 12.28
C LEU A 25 0.68 -4.06 11.24
N LEU A 26 -0.07 -3.06 11.63
CA LEU A 26 -0.95 -2.38 10.69
C LEU A 26 -0.15 -1.71 9.58
N THR A 27 0.97 -1.12 9.93
CA THR A 27 1.83 -0.51 8.93
C THR A 27 2.33 -1.56 7.95
N ASN A 28 2.79 -2.69 8.46
CA ASN A 28 3.25 -3.77 7.61
C ASN A 28 2.11 -4.37 6.80
N LYS A 29 0.94 -4.44 7.40
CA LYS A 29 -0.21 -4.98 6.73
C LYS A 29 -0.61 -4.12 5.54
N GLY A 30 -0.51 -2.81 5.67
CA GLY A 30 -0.79 -1.92 4.57
C GLY A 30 0.13 -2.20 3.40
N ASN A 31 1.41 -2.42 3.65
CA ASN A 31 2.35 -2.76 2.60
C ASN A 31 2.00 -4.10 1.97
N ASN A 32 1.56 -5.07 2.79
CA ASN A 32 1.19 -6.36 2.26
C ASN A 32 -0.07 -6.30 1.40
N GLU A 33 -0.96 -5.39 1.71
CA GLU A 33 -2.18 -5.26 0.93
C GLU A 33 -1.91 -4.82 -0.50
N ILE A 34 -0.86 -4.05 -0.73
CA ILE A 34 -0.55 -3.59 -2.07
C ILE A 34 0.13 -4.67 -2.91
N ILE A 35 0.74 -5.67 -2.27
CA ILE A 35 1.44 -6.72 -3.00
C ILE A 35 0.43 -7.50 -3.83
N GLY A 36 0.72 -7.62 -5.12
CA GLY A 36 -0.17 -8.32 -6.03
C GLY A 36 -0.17 -7.67 -7.39
N PHE A 37 -1.09 -8.11 -8.21
CA PHE A 37 -1.21 -7.70 -9.60
C PHE A 37 -2.47 -6.85 -9.74
N TRP A 38 -2.31 -5.61 -10.15
CA TRP A 38 -3.40 -4.65 -10.22
C TRP A 38 -3.53 -4.13 -11.64
N THR A 39 -4.76 -4.08 -12.17
CA THR A 39 -4.97 -3.60 -13.52
C THR A 39 -5.84 -2.36 -13.52
N ILE A 40 -5.52 -1.42 -14.41
CA ILE A 40 -6.34 -0.22 -14.60
C ILE A 40 -7.43 -0.51 -15.61
N ASP A 41 -7.05 -1.10 -16.73
CA ASP A 41 -7.93 -1.24 -17.89
C ASP A 41 -7.84 -2.62 -18.55
N GLY A 42 -7.20 -3.57 -17.90
CA GLY A 42 -6.96 -4.87 -18.47
C GLY A 42 -5.68 -4.97 -19.29
N TYR A 43 -5.08 -3.83 -19.60
CA TYR A 43 -3.86 -3.79 -20.42
C TYR A 43 -2.69 -3.16 -19.68
N THR A 44 -2.97 -2.22 -18.81
CA THR A 44 -1.95 -1.55 -18.02
C THR A 44 -1.99 -2.12 -16.62
N ASN A 45 -0.95 -2.84 -16.25
CA ASN A 45 -0.94 -3.56 -14.99
C ASN A 45 0.27 -3.19 -14.16
N TYR A 46 0.04 -3.04 -12.86
CA TYR A 46 1.09 -2.81 -11.89
C TYR A 46 1.22 -4.04 -11.03
N GLU A 47 2.40 -4.64 -11.04
CA GLU A 47 2.68 -5.79 -10.19
C GLU A 47 3.59 -5.31 -9.06
N PHE A 48 3.08 -5.37 -7.83
CA PHE A 48 3.86 -4.99 -6.66
C PHE A 48 4.35 -6.25 -5.96
N LEU A 49 5.66 -6.36 -5.85
CA LEU A 49 6.31 -7.51 -5.26
C LEU A 49 6.86 -7.15 -3.89
N LYS A 50 7.31 -8.13 -3.16
CA LYS A 50 7.99 -7.92 -1.89
C LYS A 50 9.30 -7.19 -2.13
N ASN A 51 9.87 -6.66 -1.05
CA ASN A 51 11.15 -5.95 -1.10
C ASN A 51 11.11 -4.67 -1.93
N ASN A 52 9.93 -4.07 -2.01
CA ASN A 52 9.75 -2.76 -2.65
C ASN A 52 10.12 -2.77 -4.12
N LYS A 53 9.90 -3.87 -4.79
CA LYS A 53 10.13 -4.01 -6.22
C LYS A 53 8.83 -4.29 -6.93
N GLY A 54 8.80 -4.00 -8.22
CA GLY A 54 7.61 -4.27 -9.00
C GLY A 54 7.86 -4.15 -10.48
N ASN A 55 6.79 -4.33 -11.23
CA ASN A 55 6.83 -4.26 -12.69
C ASN A 55 5.59 -3.54 -13.21
N LEU A 56 5.80 -2.68 -14.19
CA LEU A 56 4.70 -2.17 -14.99
C LEU A 56 4.59 -3.08 -16.19
N VAL A 57 3.49 -3.81 -16.28
CA VAL A 57 3.31 -4.84 -17.30
C VAL A 57 2.34 -4.32 -18.35
N LEU A 58 2.86 -4.10 -19.54
CA LEU A 58 2.09 -3.63 -20.70
C LEU A 58 1.98 -4.77 -21.70
N PRO A 59 1.11 -4.65 -22.73
CA PRO A 59 0.93 -5.75 -23.66
C PRO A 59 2.21 -6.21 -24.36
N HIS A 60 3.12 -5.29 -24.61
CA HIS A 60 4.32 -5.63 -25.39
C HIS A 60 5.62 -5.36 -24.63
N LYS A 61 5.56 -4.98 -23.35
CA LYS A 61 6.80 -4.75 -22.63
C LYS A 61 6.53 -4.75 -21.12
N LYS A 62 7.60 -4.93 -20.39
CA LYS A 62 7.57 -4.97 -18.94
C LYS A 62 8.67 -4.03 -18.44
N ILE A 63 8.32 -3.11 -17.59
CA ILE A 63 9.26 -2.14 -17.05
C ILE A 63 9.39 -2.36 -15.55
N GLU A 64 10.59 -2.64 -15.10
CA GLU A 64 10.86 -2.85 -13.68
C GLU A 64 10.88 -1.51 -12.95
N PHE A 65 10.44 -1.53 -11.70
CA PHE A 65 10.52 -0.36 -10.85
C PHE A 65 10.80 -0.76 -9.42
N THR A 66 11.18 0.23 -8.62
CA THR A 66 11.15 0.11 -7.17
C THR A 66 10.12 1.08 -6.67
N TYR A 67 9.62 0.86 -5.46
CA TYR A 67 8.62 1.75 -4.91
C TYR A 67 8.83 1.93 -3.42
N LYS A 68 8.33 3.05 -2.91
CA LYS A 68 8.36 3.35 -1.48
C LYS A 68 6.98 3.78 -1.07
N ILE A 69 6.56 3.33 0.10
CA ILE A 69 5.29 3.73 0.68
C ILE A 69 5.58 4.50 1.95
N LYS A 70 5.03 5.69 2.03
CA LYS A 70 5.13 6.50 3.23
C LYS A 70 3.78 7.17 3.43
N ASP A 71 3.18 6.94 4.60
CA ASP A 71 1.85 7.44 4.91
C ASP A 71 0.87 6.94 3.85
N ASN A 72 0.18 7.83 3.16
CA ASN A 72 -0.76 7.44 2.12
C ASN A 72 -0.21 7.72 0.72
N THR A 73 1.10 7.72 0.60
CA THR A 73 1.75 8.02 -0.68
C THR A 73 2.61 6.85 -1.12
N ILE A 74 2.54 6.53 -2.39
CA ILE A 74 3.39 5.52 -3.01
C ILE A 74 4.18 6.21 -4.12
N CYS A 75 5.50 6.08 -4.07
CA CYS A 75 6.38 6.66 -5.06
C CYS A 75 7.03 5.56 -5.86
N ILE A 76 6.92 5.65 -7.17
CA ILE A 76 7.41 4.64 -8.09
C ILE A 76 8.58 5.20 -8.88
N ASP A 77 9.69 4.46 -8.85
CA ASP A 77 10.94 4.85 -9.49
C ASP A 77 11.26 3.79 -10.55
N PHE A 78 11.08 4.13 -11.81
CA PHE A 78 11.29 3.19 -12.90
C PHE A 78 12.76 3.04 -13.24
N LYS A 79 13.16 1.84 -13.59
CA LYS A 79 14.52 1.59 -14.05
C LYS A 79 14.76 2.15 -15.44
N ASP A 80 13.72 2.22 -16.25
CA ASP A 80 13.82 2.75 -17.60
C ASP A 80 13.95 4.26 -17.54
N GLU A 81 15.03 4.80 -18.09
CA GLU A 81 15.24 6.24 -18.08
C GLU A 81 14.17 7.01 -18.86
N ASN A 82 13.49 6.35 -19.77
CA ASN A 82 12.44 6.98 -20.55
C ASN A 82 11.10 6.99 -19.83
N ALA A 83 10.98 6.32 -18.71
CA ALA A 83 9.77 6.34 -17.92
C ALA A 83 9.89 7.38 -16.82
N ILE A 84 8.80 8.06 -16.54
CA ILE A 84 8.79 9.14 -15.57
C ILE A 84 8.46 8.61 -14.20
N ASP A 85 9.31 8.92 -13.23
CA ASP A 85 9.06 8.56 -11.84
C ASP A 85 7.90 9.38 -11.32
N LYS A 86 7.05 8.75 -10.53
CA LYS A 86 5.84 9.41 -10.03
C LYS A 86 5.51 8.99 -8.62
N CYS A 87 4.88 9.90 -7.90
CA CYS A 87 4.31 9.63 -6.60
C CYS A 87 2.80 9.79 -6.69
N TYR A 88 2.09 8.90 -6.01
CA TYR A 88 0.63 8.90 -6.00
C TYR A 88 0.14 8.86 -4.56
N GLU A 89 -0.94 9.58 -4.29
CA GLU A 89 -1.71 9.31 -3.08
C GLU A 89 -2.52 8.05 -3.36
N TYR A 90 -2.69 7.22 -2.36
CA TYR A 90 -3.41 5.98 -2.57
C TYR A 90 -4.30 5.64 -1.38
N LYS A 91 -5.33 4.86 -1.65
CA LYS A 91 -6.18 4.29 -0.62
C LYS A 91 -6.79 3.02 -1.17
N PHE A 92 -7.24 2.16 -0.26
CA PHE A 92 -7.98 0.97 -0.63
C PHE A 92 -9.46 1.23 -0.41
N ASP A 93 -10.28 0.87 -1.39
CA ASP A 93 -11.72 1.09 -1.33
C ASP A 93 -12.39 -0.15 -1.91
N ASN A 94 -13.05 -0.93 -1.06
CA ASN A 94 -13.73 -2.16 -1.48
C ASN A 94 -12.81 -3.10 -2.27
N LYS A 95 -11.62 -3.32 -1.74
CA LYS A 95 -10.63 -4.21 -2.34
C LYS A 95 -10.06 -3.68 -3.65
N LYS A 96 -10.31 -2.42 -3.95
CA LYS A 96 -9.71 -1.76 -5.09
C LYS A 96 -8.66 -0.79 -4.60
N LEU A 97 -7.67 -0.54 -5.44
CA LEU A 97 -6.61 0.41 -5.15
C LEU A 97 -6.91 1.68 -5.92
N VAL A 98 -7.12 2.77 -5.20
CA VAL A 98 -7.40 4.06 -5.83
C VAL A 98 -6.15 4.91 -5.67
N ILE A 99 -5.61 5.40 -6.79
CA ILE A 99 -4.44 6.26 -6.77
C ILE A 99 -4.76 7.58 -7.44
N LYS A 100 -4.08 8.60 -6.97
CA LYS A 100 -4.29 9.96 -7.49
C LYS A 100 -2.92 10.58 -7.73
N ASP A 101 -2.71 11.10 -8.93
CA ASP A 101 -1.42 11.72 -9.25
C ASP A 101 -1.41 13.21 -8.88
N SER A 102 -0.31 13.88 -9.15
CA SER A 102 -0.13 15.28 -8.77
C SER A 102 -1.04 16.23 -9.54
N SER A 103 -1.59 15.77 -10.65
CA SER A 103 -2.55 16.57 -11.44
C SER A 103 -3.98 16.26 -11.08
N ASN A 104 -4.20 15.54 -9.99
CA ASN A 104 -5.53 15.16 -9.50
C ASN A 104 -6.26 14.16 -10.38
N ASN A 105 -5.53 13.47 -11.25
CA ASN A 105 -6.12 12.37 -12.01
C ASN A 105 -6.25 11.16 -11.10
N VAL A 106 -7.42 10.55 -11.10
CA VAL A 106 -7.73 9.43 -10.21
C VAL A 106 -7.85 8.16 -11.05
N PHE A 107 -7.16 7.12 -10.62
CA PHE A 107 -7.20 5.81 -11.27
C PHE A 107 -7.65 4.78 -10.25
N THR A 108 -8.52 3.89 -10.66
CA THR A 108 -8.98 2.80 -9.81
C THR A 108 -8.46 1.50 -10.40
N LEU A 109 -7.70 0.77 -9.59
CA LEU A 109 -7.10 -0.49 -10.03
C LEU A 109 -7.81 -1.64 -9.35
N THR A 110 -8.01 -2.69 -10.10
CA THR A 110 -8.65 -3.90 -9.61
C THR A 110 -7.59 -4.99 -9.48
N LYS A 111 -7.64 -5.72 -8.38
CA LYS A 111 -6.68 -6.79 -8.13
C LYS A 111 -7.08 -8.03 -8.92
N GLU A 112 -6.10 -8.66 -9.51
CA GLU A 112 -6.31 -9.89 -10.27
C GLU A 112 -5.87 -11.10 -9.51
#